data_4495f017d2d3f2be161705d3815b3974
#
_entry.id   4495f017d2d3f2be161705d3815b3974
#
_cell.length_a   1.000
_cell.length_b   1.000
_cell.length_c   1.000
_cell.angle_alpha   90.00
_cell.angle_beta   90.00
_cell.angle_gamma   90.00
#
_symmetry.space_group_name_H-M   'P 1'
#
loop_
_entity.id
_entity.type
_entity.pdbx_description
1 polymer ?
#
loop_
_entity_poly.entity_id
_entity_poly.type
_entity_poly.pdbx_seq_one_letter_code
_entity_poly.pdbx_strand_id
1 'polypeptide(L)'
;MQRPCLDAVVKHRGATDPFENEYGAYILVEVEGTTEEKARDSLERWLERSFEEELVLDGVVGQSSKDNESLWTLREGISESLTHEAFLYKYDVSMNIRDLAAFEHALTEKLQTLSPELRVYLFGHIGDGNLHVNILKPESMTKETFLSICHENDPHLFSLIRDFSGSVSAEHGIGLLKKSALPYSRSRVELEYFRKLKSIFDPHEILNPGKIID
;
A
#
# COMPACT_ATOMS: atom_id res chain seq x y z
N MET A 1 5.11 -3.40 -5.96
CA MET A 1 3.81 -3.99 -6.33
C MET A 1 3.94 -5.47 -6.61
N GLN A 2 2.92 -6.26 -6.29
CA GLN A 2 2.85 -7.68 -6.63
C GLN A 2 2.44 -7.90 -8.10
N ARG A 3 2.71 -9.08 -8.65
CA ARG A 3 2.35 -9.47 -10.03
C ARG A 3 0.88 -9.19 -10.38
N PRO A 4 -0.13 -9.56 -9.57
CA PRO A 4 -1.53 -9.31 -9.90
C PRO A 4 -1.89 -7.83 -10.05
N CYS A 5 -1.15 -6.93 -9.42
CA CYS A 5 -1.34 -5.49 -9.61
C CYS A 5 -0.87 -5.03 -11.00
N LEU A 6 0.27 -5.55 -11.46
CA LEU A 6 0.78 -5.29 -12.80
C LEU A 6 -0.18 -5.83 -13.88
N ASP A 7 -0.65 -7.07 -13.71
CA ASP A 7 -1.60 -7.70 -14.63
C ASP A 7 -2.88 -6.89 -14.78
N ALA A 8 -3.41 -6.35 -13.68
CA ALA A 8 -4.60 -5.51 -13.71
C ALA A 8 -4.37 -4.23 -14.56
N VAL A 9 -3.19 -3.60 -14.46
CA VAL A 9 -2.87 -2.42 -15.27
C VAL A 9 -2.72 -2.78 -16.74
N VAL A 10 -1.99 -3.85 -17.05
CA VAL A 10 -1.84 -4.33 -18.43
C VAL A 10 -3.20 -4.59 -19.06
N LYS A 11 -4.09 -5.27 -18.35
CA LYS A 11 -5.44 -5.62 -18.80
C LYS A 11 -6.34 -4.41 -19.03
N HIS A 12 -6.41 -3.48 -18.08
CA HIS A 12 -7.39 -2.41 -18.08
C HIS A 12 -6.92 -1.11 -18.71
N ARG A 13 -5.60 -0.89 -18.76
CA ARG A 13 -5.00 0.30 -19.36
C ARG A 13 -4.37 0.04 -20.73
N GLY A 14 -4.26 -1.23 -21.15
CA GLY A 14 -3.57 -1.61 -22.37
C GLY A 14 -2.08 -1.29 -22.30
N ALA A 15 -1.52 -1.17 -21.10
CA ALA A 15 -0.09 -0.97 -20.90
C ALA A 15 0.68 -2.24 -21.32
N THR A 16 1.93 -2.07 -21.73
CA THR A 16 2.79 -3.20 -22.07
C THR A 16 3.54 -3.66 -20.84
N ASP A 17 3.54 -4.96 -20.58
CA ASP A 17 4.43 -5.57 -19.60
C ASP A 17 5.88 -5.41 -20.10
N PRO A 18 6.77 -4.80 -19.33
CA PRO A 18 8.16 -4.62 -19.76
C PRO A 18 9.01 -5.89 -19.64
N PHE A 19 8.48 -6.97 -19.04
CA PHE A 19 9.20 -8.21 -18.79
C PHE A 19 8.64 -9.37 -19.60
N GLU A 20 9.52 -10.26 -20.08
CA GLU A 20 9.11 -11.50 -20.73
C GLU A 20 8.73 -12.59 -19.72
N ASN A 21 9.30 -12.53 -18.52
CA ASN A 21 9.05 -13.49 -17.44
C ASN A 21 8.19 -12.85 -16.33
N GLU A 22 7.50 -13.70 -15.59
CA GLU A 22 6.73 -13.29 -14.42
C GLU A 22 7.58 -13.39 -13.14
N TYR A 23 7.50 -12.34 -12.31
CA TYR A 23 8.17 -12.26 -11.01
C TYR A 23 7.14 -12.02 -9.90
N GLY A 24 7.48 -12.39 -8.67
CA GLY A 24 6.58 -12.24 -7.52
C GLY A 24 6.33 -10.78 -7.14
N ALA A 25 7.34 -9.93 -7.29
CA ALA A 25 7.27 -8.50 -6.96
C ALA A 25 8.03 -7.63 -7.96
N TYR A 26 7.57 -6.40 -8.12
CA TYR A 26 8.15 -5.41 -9.01
C TYR A 26 8.36 -4.10 -8.26
N ILE A 27 9.50 -3.45 -8.52
CA ILE A 27 9.86 -2.15 -7.93
C ILE A 27 10.07 -1.16 -9.05
N LEU A 28 9.42 0.01 -8.97
CA LEU A 28 9.76 1.16 -9.79
C LEU A 28 10.73 2.03 -8.98
N VAL A 29 11.87 2.32 -9.57
CA VAL A 29 12.90 3.18 -8.96
C VAL A 29 13.13 4.39 -9.85
N GLU A 30 13.09 5.57 -9.28
CA GLU A 30 13.48 6.83 -9.91
C GLU A 30 14.63 7.44 -9.12
N VAL A 31 15.60 7.96 -9.83
CA VAL A 31 16.77 8.60 -9.24
C VAL A 31 16.87 10.02 -9.76
N GLU A 32 16.93 10.98 -8.86
CA GLU A 32 17.20 12.37 -9.17
C GLU A 32 18.69 12.73 -9.00
N GLY A 33 19.19 13.58 -9.86
CA GLY A 33 20.58 14.06 -9.81
C GLY A 33 20.71 15.51 -10.24
N THR A 34 21.85 16.13 -9.94
CA THR A 34 22.14 17.50 -10.40
C THR A 34 22.33 17.59 -11.91
N THR A 35 22.61 16.48 -12.57
CA THR A 35 22.68 16.30 -14.02
C THR A 35 22.14 14.92 -14.36
N GLU A 36 21.62 14.75 -15.58
CA GLU A 36 21.13 13.47 -16.09
C GLU A 36 22.22 12.38 -16.02
N GLU A 37 23.46 12.71 -16.40
CA GLU A 37 24.61 11.81 -16.33
C GLU A 37 24.83 11.25 -14.91
N LYS A 38 24.81 12.12 -13.89
CA LYS A 38 24.99 11.69 -12.48
C LYS A 38 23.84 10.84 -11.98
N ALA A 39 22.60 11.14 -12.39
CA ALA A 39 21.46 10.33 -12.03
C ALA A 39 21.58 8.93 -12.65
N ARG A 40 21.92 8.87 -13.95
CA ARG A 40 22.15 7.62 -14.68
C ARG A 40 23.27 6.79 -14.06
N ASP A 41 24.44 7.36 -13.82
CA ASP A 41 25.57 6.68 -13.18
C ASP A 41 25.21 6.10 -11.80
N SER A 42 24.35 6.83 -11.06
CA SER A 42 23.93 6.37 -9.73
C SER A 42 22.96 5.19 -9.83
N LEU A 43 22.03 5.21 -10.80
CA LEU A 43 21.09 4.14 -11.07
C LEU A 43 21.83 2.89 -11.57
N GLU A 44 22.74 3.04 -12.53
CA GLU A 44 23.51 1.93 -13.11
C GLU A 44 24.34 1.23 -12.03
N ARG A 45 25.09 1.96 -11.20
CA ARG A 45 25.87 1.38 -10.09
C ARG A 45 25.00 0.66 -9.07
N TRP A 46 23.80 1.21 -8.79
CA TRP A 46 22.86 0.55 -7.88
C TRP A 46 22.33 -0.74 -8.48
N LEU A 47 21.98 -0.74 -9.76
CA LEU A 47 21.51 -1.93 -10.49
C LEU A 47 22.60 -3.00 -10.56
N GLU A 48 23.83 -2.65 -10.99
CA GLU A 48 24.95 -3.58 -11.05
C GLU A 48 25.15 -4.30 -9.71
N ARG A 49 25.21 -3.54 -8.62
CA ARG A 49 25.35 -4.09 -7.28
C ARG A 49 24.16 -4.98 -6.90
N SER A 50 22.96 -4.58 -7.22
CA SER A 50 21.76 -5.35 -6.88
C SER A 50 21.68 -6.68 -7.63
N PHE A 51 22.20 -6.73 -8.86
CA PHE A 51 22.35 -7.97 -9.63
C PHE A 51 23.49 -8.84 -9.09
N GLU A 52 24.65 -8.26 -8.77
CA GLU A 52 25.79 -8.98 -8.17
C GLU A 52 25.43 -9.63 -6.83
N GLU A 53 24.61 -8.96 -6.02
CA GLU A 53 24.12 -9.47 -4.74
C GLU A 53 22.87 -10.38 -4.89
N GLU A 54 22.43 -10.68 -6.11
CA GLU A 54 21.23 -11.49 -6.43
C GLU A 54 19.92 -10.98 -5.80
N LEU A 55 19.86 -9.67 -5.51
CA LEU A 55 18.67 -9.02 -4.96
C LEU A 55 17.64 -8.68 -6.05
N VAL A 56 18.08 -8.49 -7.28
CA VAL A 56 17.26 -8.20 -8.46
C VAL A 56 17.48 -9.29 -9.49
N LEU A 57 16.38 -9.83 -10.02
CA LEU A 57 16.40 -10.93 -10.98
C LEU A 57 16.38 -10.43 -12.43
N ASP A 58 15.73 -9.31 -12.68
CA ASP A 58 15.57 -8.69 -14.01
C ASP A 58 15.35 -7.19 -13.84
N GLY A 59 15.58 -6.40 -14.90
CA GLY A 59 15.40 -4.96 -14.83
C GLY A 59 15.31 -4.29 -16.20
N VAL A 60 14.45 -3.29 -16.30
CA VAL A 60 14.29 -2.43 -17.49
C VAL A 60 14.58 -1.00 -17.11
N VAL A 61 15.41 -0.31 -17.89
CA VAL A 61 15.75 1.10 -17.71
C VAL A 61 15.10 1.91 -18.83
N GLY A 62 14.28 2.89 -18.48
CA GLY A 62 13.72 3.84 -19.45
C GLY A 62 14.82 4.65 -20.14
N GLN A 63 14.79 4.68 -21.48
CA GLN A 63 15.77 5.39 -22.30
C GLN A 63 15.24 6.72 -22.82
N SER A 64 13.97 7.01 -22.64
CA SER A 64 13.30 8.21 -23.07
C SER A 64 12.20 8.63 -22.09
N SER A 65 11.76 9.91 -22.18
CA SER A 65 10.59 10.37 -21.40
C SER A 65 9.35 9.51 -21.65
N LYS A 66 9.16 9.01 -22.87
CA LYS A 66 8.05 8.13 -23.21
C LYS A 66 8.14 6.78 -22.50
N ASP A 67 9.34 6.20 -22.40
CA ASP A 67 9.56 4.95 -21.66
C ASP A 67 9.28 5.17 -20.17
N ASN A 68 9.77 6.27 -19.61
CA ASN A 68 9.53 6.65 -18.24
C ASN A 68 8.03 6.81 -17.94
N GLU A 69 7.29 7.52 -18.80
CA GLU A 69 5.82 7.65 -18.70
C GLU A 69 5.13 6.28 -18.74
N SER A 70 5.61 5.38 -19.60
CA SER A 70 5.06 4.02 -19.69
C SER A 70 5.30 3.22 -18.43
N LEU A 71 6.50 3.30 -17.84
CA LEU A 71 6.82 2.64 -16.55
C LEU A 71 6.00 3.24 -15.40
N TRP A 72 5.86 4.57 -15.34
CA TRP A 72 5.01 5.24 -14.35
C TRP A 72 3.54 4.86 -14.52
N THR A 73 3.04 4.70 -15.73
CA THR A 73 1.67 4.22 -15.99
C THR A 73 1.40 2.88 -15.33
N LEU A 74 2.37 1.96 -15.32
CA LEU A 74 2.24 0.67 -14.64
C LEU A 74 2.07 0.82 -13.12
N ARG A 75 2.71 1.83 -12.51
CA ARG A 75 2.61 2.07 -11.06
C ARG A 75 1.37 2.88 -10.70
N GLU A 76 1.10 3.97 -11.38
CA GLU A 76 -0.01 4.89 -11.07
C GLU A 76 -1.36 4.32 -11.46
N GLY A 77 -1.40 3.47 -12.50
CA GLY A 77 -2.62 2.83 -12.98
C GLY A 77 -3.24 1.80 -12.04
N ILE A 78 -2.53 1.33 -11.01
CA ILE A 78 -2.95 0.19 -10.18
C ILE A 78 -4.29 0.43 -9.49
N SER A 79 -4.43 1.53 -8.77
CA SER A 79 -5.64 1.81 -7.97
C SER A 79 -6.92 1.81 -8.82
N GLU A 80 -6.86 2.43 -9.98
CA GLU A 80 -7.99 2.50 -10.91
C GLU A 80 -8.25 1.13 -11.55
N SER A 81 -7.21 0.45 -12.03
CA SER A 81 -7.33 -0.87 -12.64
C SER A 81 -7.93 -1.90 -11.69
N LEU A 82 -7.52 -1.91 -10.43
CA LEU A 82 -8.13 -2.80 -9.43
C LEU A 82 -9.61 -2.48 -9.17
N THR A 83 -10.02 -1.22 -9.29
CA THR A 83 -11.43 -0.82 -9.15
C THR A 83 -12.26 -1.33 -10.33
N HIS A 84 -11.67 -1.54 -11.50
CA HIS A 84 -12.32 -2.18 -12.63
C HIS A 84 -12.38 -3.72 -12.50
N GLU A 85 -11.46 -4.33 -11.75
CA GLU A 85 -11.47 -5.77 -11.50
C GLU A 85 -12.64 -6.22 -10.62
N ALA A 86 -12.85 -5.51 -9.48
CA ALA A 86 -13.88 -5.86 -8.52
C ALA A 86 -14.20 -4.71 -7.56
N PHE A 87 -15.25 -4.88 -6.77
CA PHE A 87 -15.45 -4.05 -5.59
C PHE A 87 -14.33 -4.34 -4.56
N LEU A 88 -13.72 -3.29 -4.01
CA LEU A 88 -12.54 -3.35 -3.15
C LEU A 88 -12.86 -2.96 -1.71
N TYR A 89 -12.25 -3.67 -0.75
CA TYR A 89 -12.05 -3.21 0.60
C TYR A 89 -10.57 -2.88 0.80
N LYS A 90 -10.27 -1.66 1.28
CA LYS A 90 -8.91 -1.12 1.23
C LYS A 90 -8.40 -0.75 2.61
N TYR A 91 -7.14 -1.11 2.87
CA TYR A 91 -6.38 -0.52 3.97
C TYR A 91 -5.17 0.22 3.39
N ASP A 92 -4.83 1.31 4.03
CA ASP A 92 -3.67 2.14 3.76
C ASP A 92 -2.86 2.18 5.03
N VAL A 93 -1.79 1.41 5.10
CA VAL A 93 -1.02 1.16 6.33
C VAL A 93 0.46 1.46 6.12
N SER A 94 1.18 1.72 7.20
CA SER A 94 2.64 1.85 7.12
C SER A 94 3.33 1.21 8.31
N MET A 95 4.59 0.83 8.10
CA MET A 95 5.47 0.27 9.11
C MET A 95 6.94 0.51 8.77
N ASN A 96 7.84 0.07 9.64
CA ASN A 96 9.26 0.12 9.30
C ASN A 96 9.54 -0.67 8.02
N ILE A 97 10.37 -0.11 7.13
CA ILE A 97 10.73 -0.71 5.85
C ILE A 97 11.28 -2.14 6.04
N ARG A 98 12.10 -2.35 7.05
CA ARG A 98 12.70 -3.67 7.38
C ARG A 98 11.65 -4.74 7.71
N ASP A 99 10.47 -4.34 8.17
CA ASP A 99 9.42 -5.23 8.63
C ASP A 99 8.36 -5.50 7.52
N LEU A 100 8.41 -4.77 6.39
CA LEU A 100 7.42 -4.86 5.31
C LEU A 100 7.24 -6.28 4.77
N ALA A 101 8.32 -6.98 4.48
CA ALA A 101 8.23 -8.35 3.93
C ALA A 101 7.64 -9.34 4.93
N ALA A 102 8.05 -9.23 6.22
CA ALA A 102 7.49 -10.06 7.28
C ALA A 102 6.01 -9.76 7.53
N PHE A 103 5.64 -8.48 7.48
CA PHE A 103 4.24 -8.05 7.59
C PHE A 103 3.40 -8.54 6.43
N GLU A 104 3.86 -8.40 5.19
CA GLU A 104 3.17 -8.90 3.99
C GLU A 104 2.87 -10.39 4.10
N HIS A 105 3.87 -11.18 4.51
CA HIS A 105 3.70 -12.62 4.71
C HIS A 105 2.66 -12.92 5.79
N ALA A 106 2.80 -12.32 6.97
CA ALA A 106 1.88 -12.52 8.09
C ALA A 106 0.45 -12.06 7.76
N LEU A 107 0.30 -10.96 7.01
CA LEU A 107 -0.99 -10.45 6.54
C LEU A 107 -1.66 -11.44 5.59
N THR A 108 -0.91 -11.94 4.61
CA THR A 108 -1.41 -12.88 3.60
C THR A 108 -1.83 -14.19 4.26
N GLU A 109 -0.99 -14.76 5.13
CA GLU A 109 -1.30 -15.97 5.89
C GLU A 109 -2.53 -15.78 6.78
N LYS A 110 -2.63 -14.64 7.47
CA LYS A 110 -3.76 -14.30 8.33
C LYS A 110 -5.07 -14.25 7.53
N LEU A 111 -5.08 -13.55 6.40
CA LEU A 111 -6.27 -13.43 5.56
C LEU A 111 -6.64 -14.76 4.91
N GLN A 112 -5.68 -15.56 4.46
CA GLN A 112 -5.95 -16.90 3.95
C GLN A 112 -6.57 -17.82 5.00
N THR A 113 -6.16 -17.67 6.28
CA THR A 113 -6.72 -18.47 7.38
C THR A 113 -8.14 -18.02 7.73
N LEU A 114 -8.40 -16.72 7.76
CA LEU A 114 -9.68 -16.14 8.15
C LEU A 114 -10.73 -16.22 7.05
N SER A 115 -10.33 -16.02 5.81
CA SER A 115 -11.22 -15.92 4.66
C SER A 115 -10.48 -16.35 3.38
N PRO A 116 -10.32 -17.67 3.15
CA PRO A 116 -9.48 -18.21 2.07
C PRO A 116 -9.98 -17.86 0.65
N GLU A 117 -11.23 -17.47 0.51
CA GLU A 117 -11.84 -17.06 -0.75
C GLU A 117 -11.48 -15.62 -1.16
N LEU A 118 -10.93 -14.82 -0.24
CA LEU A 118 -10.57 -13.44 -0.53
C LEU A 118 -9.22 -13.35 -1.25
N ARG A 119 -9.16 -12.54 -2.30
CA ARG A 119 -7.92 -12.22 -3.01
C ARG A 119 -7.37 -10.90 -2.48
N VAL A 120 -6.10 -10.90 -2.16
CA VAL A 120 -5.40 -9.72 -1.62
C VAL A 120 -4.34 -9.27 -2.62
N TYR A 121 -4.39 -8.01 -3.02
CA TYR A 121 -3.45 -7.37 -3.94
C TYR A 121 -2.72 -6.25 -3.21
N LEU A 122 -1.39 -6.32 -3.23
CA LEU A 122 -0.52 -5.44 -2.45
C LEU A 122 0.37 -4.59 -3.36
N PHE A 123 0.38 -3.30 -3.10
CA PHE A 123 1.32 -2.35 -3.68
C PHE A 123 1.54 -1.19 -2.70
N GLY A 124 2.52 -0.35 -2.93
CA GLY A 124 2.79 0.75 -2.00
C GLY A 124 4.04 1.53 -2.36
N HIS A 125 4.57 2.26 -1.39
CA HIS A 125 5.81 2.99 -1.48
C HIS A 125 6.81 2.41 -0.47
N ILE A 126 7.75 1.63 -0.96
CA ILE A 126 8.72 0.95 -0.09
C ILE A 126 9.60 1.95 0.66
N GLY A 127 9.87 3.12 0.08
CA GLY A 127 10.74 4.13 0.66
C GLY A 127 10.24 4.77 1.96
N ASP A 128 8.92 4.78 2.19
CA ASP A 128 8.28 5.30 3.41
C ASP A 128 7.53 4.23 4.22
N GLY A 129 7.68 2.97 3.81
CA GLY A 129 7.04 1.85 4.50
C GLY A 129 5.52 1.76 4.30
N ASN A 130 4.97 2.45 3.28
CA ASN A 130 3.55 2.42 2.97
C ASN A 130 3.17 1.17 2.19
N LEU A 131 2.05 0.54 2.60
CA LEU A 131 1.45 -0.60 1.93
C LEU A 131 -0.07 -0.39 1.76
N HIS A 132 -0.51 -0.37 0.51
CA HIS A 132 -1.92 -0.41 0.16
C HIS A 132 -2.37 -1.86 0.05
N VAL A 133 -3.24 -2.26 0.96
CA VAL A 133 -3.84 -3.60 1.00
C VAL A 133 -5.21 -3.53 0.34
N ASN A 134 -5.39 -4.21 -0.78
CA ASN A 134 -6.65 -4.24 -1.51
C ASN A 134 -7.21 -5.65 -1.48
N ILE A 135 -8.35 -5.81 -0.81
CA ILE A 135 -9.09 -7.07 -0.77
C ILE A 135 -10.17 -6.99 -1.85
N LEU A 136 -10.16 -7.94 -2.77
CA LEU A 136 -11.09 -7.99 -3.89
C LEU A 136 -12.29 -8.86 -3.55
N LYS A 137 -13.49 -8.33 -3.80
CA LYS A 137 -14.74 -9.07 -3.64
C LYS A 137 -14.81 -10.20 -4.66
N PRO A 138 -14.94 -11.47 -4.23
CA PRO A 138 -15.22 -12.57 -5.15
C PRO A 138 -16.55 -12.39 -5.91
N GLU A 139 -16.62 -12.85 -7.16
CA GLU A 139 -17.86 -12.81 -7.95
C GLU A 139 -18.99 -13.59 -7.30
N SER A 140 -18.68 -14.72 -6.65
CA SER A 140 -19.62 -15.59 -5.94
C SER A 140 -20.25 -14.96 -4.69
N MET A 141 -19.77 -13.81 -4.24
CA MET A 141 -20.15 -13.19 -2.97
C MET A 141 -20.96 -11.91 -3.20
N THR A 142 -22.02 -11.68 -2.40
CA THR A 142 -22.72 -10.39 -2.42
C THR A 142 -21.85 -9.31 -1.77
N LYS A 143 -22.13 -8.05 -2.06
CA LYS A 143 -21.41 -6.92 -1.48
C LYS A 143 -21.56 -6.86 0.05
N GLU A 144 -22.76 -7.14 0.53
CA GLU A 144 -23.11 -7.12 1.95
C GLU A 144 -22.33 -8.19 2.71
N THR A 145 -22.33 -9.43 2.19
CA THR A 145 -21.56 -10.54 2.79
C THR A 145 -20.07 -10.24 2.79
N PHE A 146 -19.54 -9.71 1.68
CA PHE A 146 -18.14 -9.33 1.57
C PHE A 146 -17.75 -8.27 2.60
N LEU A 147 -18.54 -7.21 2.75
CA LEU A 147 -18.29 -6.16 3.73
C LEU A 147 -18.38 -6.68 5.17
N SER A 148 -19.33 -7.56 5.47
CA SER A 148 -19.42 -8.19 6.80
C SER A 148 -18.14 -8.96 7.14
N ILE A 149 -17.67 -9.81 6.22
CA ILE A 149 -16.43 -10.57 6.39
C ILE A 149 -15.22 -9.64 6.57
N CYS A 150 -15.11 -8.59 5.76
CA CYS A 150 -14.02 -7.63 5.91
C CYS A 150 -14.05 -6.93 7.28
N HIS A 151 -15.22 -6.47 7.72
CA HIS A 151 -15.37 -5.83 9.04
C HIS A 151 -15.11 -6.79 10.21
N GLU A 152 -15.48 -8.06 10.09
CA GLU A 152 -15.14 -9.09 11.08
C GLU A 152 -13.62 -9.33 11.16
N ASN A 153 -12.92 -9.15 10.06
CA ASN A 153 -11.46 -9.29 9.98
C ASN A 153 -10.70 -8.04 10.44
N ASP A 154 -11.32 -6.85 10.44
CA ASP A 154 -10.69 -5.58 10.82
C ASP A 154 -9.89 -5.65 12.14
N PRO A 155 -10.43 -6.15 13.27
CA PRO A 155 -9.69 -6.21 14.52
C PRO A 155 -8.45 -7.10 14.45
N HIS A 156 -8.49 -8.14 13.62
CA HIS A 156 -7.36 -9.06 13.44
C HIS A 156 -6.23 -8.39 12.64
N LEU A 157 -6.58 -7.65 11.58
CA LEU A 157 -5.62 -6.90 10.77
C LEU A 157 -5.02 -5.73 11.57
N PHE A 158 -5.86 -4.98 12.29
CA PHE A 158 -5.37 -3.87 13.12
C PHE A 158 -4.47 -4.36 14.26
N SER A 159 -4.75 -5.52 14.85
CA SER A 159 -3.86 -6.14 15.83
C SER A 159 -2.52 -6.50 15.22
N LEU A 160 -2.52 -7.07 14.01
CA LEU A 160 -1.28 -7.39 13.28
C LEU A 160 -0.47 -6.12 13.00
N ILE A 161 -1.11 -5.03 12.53
CA ILE A 161 -0.44 -3.74 12.30
C ILE A 161 0.21 -3.23 13.61
N ARG A 162 -0.50 -3.28 14.72
CA ARG A 162 0.03 -2.90 16.05
C ARG A 162 1.22 -3.76 16.44
N ASP A 163 1.16 -5.07 16.23
CA ASP A 163 2.22 -6.01 16.63
C ASP A 163 3.51 -5.75 15.85
N PHE A 164 3.39 -5.20 14.62
CA PHE A 164 4.51 -4.68 13.82
C PHE A 164 4.84 -3.20 14.10
N SER A 165 4.24 -2.59 15.13
CA SER A 165 4.41 -1.16 15.46
C SER A 165 4.06 -0.23 14.29
N GLY A 166 3.13 -0.63 13.45
CA GLY A 166 2.70 0.09 12.26
C GLY A 166 1.62 1.14 12.53
N SER A 167 1.23 1.82 11.46
CA SER A 167 0.13 2.79 11.45
C SER A 167 -1.05 2.26 10.63
N VAL A 168 -2.26 2.43 11.17
CA VAL A 168 -3.53 2.09 10.48
C VAL A 168 -3.90 3.09 9.38
N SER A 169 -3.13 4.13 9.22
CA SER A 169 -3.26 5.08 8.11
C SER A 169 -1.88 5.66 7.78
N ALA A 170 -1.40 5.40 6.56
CA ALA A 170 -0.16 5.95 6.05
C ALA A 170 -0.36 7.37 5.51
N GLU A 171 -1.16 7.51 4.45
CA GLU A 171 -1.33 8.74 3.70
C GLU A 171 -2.74 9.37 3.86
N HIS A 172 -3.78 8.53 3.97
CA HIS A 172 -5.18 8.96 3.86
C HIS A 172 -5.72 9.69 5.10
N GLY A 173 -5.04 9.59 6.23
CA GLY A 173 -5.52 10.12 7.52
C GLY A 173 -6.66 9.27 8.11
N ILE A 174 -7.07 9.64 9.31
CA ILE A 174 -8.04 8.89 10.12
C ILE A 174 -9.50 9.26 9.76
N GLY A 175 -9.79 10.54 9.64
CA GLY A 175 -11.14 11.04 9.33
C GLY A 175 -12.22 10.49 10.27
N LEU A 176 -13.35 10.09 9.68
CA LEU A 176 -14.46 9.43 10.35
C LEU A 176 -14.32 7.91 10.38
N LEU A 177 -13.81 7.33 9.29
CA LEU A 177 -13.89 5.91 9.03
C LEU A 177 -12.87 5.08 9.81
N LYS A 178 -11.71 5.64 10.15
CA LYS A 178 -10.63 4.94 10.84
C LYS A 178 -10.51 5.27 12.34
N LYS A 179 -11.49 5.96 12.93
CA LYS A 179 -11.47 6.32 14.36
C LYS A 179 -11.36 5.09 15.27
N SER A 180 -12.11 4.03 14.99
CA SER A 180 -12.07 2.78 15.75
C SER A 180 -10.73 2.05 15.61
N ALA A 181 -10.00 2.28 14.53
CA ALA A 181 -8.68 1.70 14.30
C ALA A 181 -7.54 2.49 14.96
N LEU A 182 -7.74 3.79 15.24
CA LEU A 182 -6.69 4.67 15.77
C LEU A 182 -6.01 4.15 17.06
N PRO A 183 -6.73 3.52 18.02
CA PRO A 183 -6.10 2.94 19.22
C PRO A 183 -5.10 1.81 18.96
N TYR A 184 -5.09 1.22 17.77
CA TYR A 184 -4.08 0.21 17.41
C TYR A 184 -2.74 0.83 17.01
N SER A 185 -2.73 2.14 16.65
CA SER A 185 -1.52 2.87 16.25
C SER A 185 -1.11 3.98 17.22
N ARG A 186 -1.95 4.30 18.19
CA ARG A 186 -1.69 5.37 19.16
C ARG A 186 -2.02 4.92 20.57
N SER A 187 -1.14 5.24 21.49
CA SER A 187 -1.35 4.96 22.90
C SER A 187 -2.50 5.78 23.48
N ARG A 188 -3.05 5.30 24.58
CA ARG A 188 -4.08 6.04 25.33
C ARG A 188 -3.62 7.46 25.71
N VAL A 189 -2.34 7.61 26.07
CA VAL A 189 -1.78 8.93 26.46
C VAL A 189 -1.75 9.88 25.26
N GLU A 190 -1.34 9.41 24.06
CA GLU A 190 -1.38 10.20 22.83
C GLU A 190 -2.81 10.65 22.50
N LEU A 191 -3.78 9.74 22.60
CA LEU A 191 -5.20 10.08 22.35
C LEU A 191 -5.75 11.11 23.35
N GLU A 192 -5.32 11.06 24.60
CA GLU A 192 -5.65 12.09 25.59
C GLU A 192 -5.02 13.44 25.23
N TYR A 193 -3.80 13.47 24.72
CA TYR A 193 -3.19 14.69 24.21
C TYR A 193 -3.90 15.23 22.97
N PHE A 194 -4.31 14.38 22.05
CA PHE A 194 -5.09 14.81 20.88
C PHE A 194 -6.39 15.51 21.30
N ARG A 195 -7.13 14.98 22.29
CA ARG A 195 -8.34 15.63 22.83
C ARG A 195 -8.03 16.98 23.46
N LYS A 196 -6.97 17.06 24.28
CA LYS A 196 -6.54 18.32 24.89
C LYS A 196 -6.16 19.37 23.85
N LEU A 197 -5.39 18.99 22.84
CA LEU A 197 -5.03 19.89 21.74
C LEU A 197 -6.28 20.34 20.99
N LYS A 198 -7.18 19.41 20.64
CA LYS A 198 -8.46 19.74 20.00
C LYS A 198 -9.24 20.77 20.82
N SER A 199 -9.40 20.58 22.11
CA SER A 199 -10.15 21.50 22.99
C SER A 199 -9.49 22.88 23.14
N ILE A 200 -8.17 22.99 23.00
CA ILE A 200 -7.45 24.27 23.03
C ILE A 200 -7.71 25.07 21.75
N PHE A 201 -7.62 24.43 20.57
CA PHE A 201 -7.73 25.11 19.28
C PHE A 201 -9.17 25.23 18.78
N ASP A 202 -10.07 24.37 19.26
CA ASP A 202 -11.46 24.31 18.83
C ASP A 202 -12.41 24.04 20.03
N PRO A 203 -12.48 24.98 20.97
CA PRO A 203 -13.30 24.82 22.18
C PRO A 203 -14.82 24.74 21.93
N HIS A 204 -15.25 25.11 20.72
CA HIS A 204 -16.65 25.04 20.29
C HIS A 204 -16.97 23.88 19.37
N GLU A 205 -15.96 23.01 19.08
CA GLU A 205 -16.08 21.80 18.23
C GLU A 205 -16.68 22.07 16.84
N ILE A 206 -16.35 23.23 16.25
CA ILE A 206 -16.84 23.64 14.93
C ILE A 206 -15.91 23.24 13.78
N LEU A 207 -14.65 22.89 14.09
CA LEU A 207 -13.65 22.50 13.09
C LEU A 207 -13.65 20.96 12.91
N ASN A 208 -14.16 20.50 11.78
CA ASN A 208 -14.21 19.07 11.45
C ASN A 208 -14.79 18.20 12.59
N PRO A 209 -16.03 18.45 13.05
CA PRO A 209 -16.61 17.77 14.19
C PRO A 209 -16.66 16.25 13.99
N GLY A 210 -16.34 15.50 15.05
CA GLY A 210 -16.40 14.05 15.07
C GLY A 210 -15.31 13.33 14.26
N LYS A 211 -14.31 14.03 13.69
CA LYS A 211 -13.21 13.43 12.96
C LYS A 211 -11.99 13.20 13.87
N ILE A 212 -11.27 12.10 13.64
CA ILE A 212 -10.07 11.65 14.34
C ILE A 212 -10.37 11.17 15.76
N ILE A 213 -10.89 12.01 16.60
CA ILE A 213 -11.25 11.79 18.02
C ILE A 213 -12.65 12.32 18.31
N ASP A 214 -13.26 11.82 19.39
CA ASP A 214 -14.44 12.36 20.05
C ASP A 214 -14.01 13.21 21.23
#